data_85e6d5066af09a615774076741620a98
#
_entry.id   85e6d5066af09a615774076741620a98
#
_cell.length_a   1.000
_cell.length_b   1.000
_cell.length_c   1.000
_cell.angle_alpha   90.00
_cell.angle_beta   90.00
_cell.angle_gamma   90.00
#
_symmetry.space_group_name_H-M   'P 1'
#
loop_
_entity.id
_entity.type
_entity.pdbx_description
1 polymer ?
#
loop_
_entity_poly.entity_id
_entity_poly.type
_entity_poly.pdbx_seq_one_letter_code
_entity_poly.pdbx_strand_id
1 'polypeptide(L)'
;MKKILLLIALSYFCGIAAQAQTELLKNPSFEEEAKPIRNRRFGPNGEGELFGGRLPEGIIPGWIIPKGTEKSSKIAVSTEDLLDTTQQKALCWNITEASEAAPATIANVGIHGIETVKGREYTFTFWARADKRYKGKISVGLQSKSTDGTWYAEATAKGKIKKRWKKYTVTFTAEGDAPNARLVITANQPGTLYLDCVSLTAN
;
A
#
# COMPACT_ATOMS: atom_id res chain seq x y z
N MET A 1 68.50 25.18 9.05
CA MET A 1 67.58 24.82 7.98
C MET A 1 66.61 23.76 8.48
N LYS A 2 65.38 24.17 8.84
CA LYS A 2 64.31 23.28 9.39
C LYS A 2 63.45 22.82 8.20
N LYS A 3 63.41 21.51 7.94
CA LYS A 3 62.52 20.90 6.93
C LYS A 3 61.13 20.74 7.57
N ILE A 4 60.15 21.44 7.03
CA ILE A 4 58.74 21.29 7.38
C ILE A 4 58.18 20.14 6.53
N LEU A 5 57.81 19.06 7.18
CA LEU A 5 57.13 17.93 6.55
C LEU A 5 55.61 18.25 6.53
N LEU A 6 55.07 18.50 5.32
CA LEU A 6 53.63 18.72 5.11
C LEU A 6 52.95 17.36 4.98
N LEU A 7 52.21 16.94 6.02
CA LEU A 7 51.33 15.76 5.94
C LEU A 7 50.04 16.18 5.27
N ILE A 8 49.78 15.72 4.03
CA ILE A 8 48.50 15.82 3.36
C ILE A 8 47.66 14.63 3.84
N ALA A 9 46.72 14.89 4.73
CA ALA A 9 45.70 13.92 5.11
C ALA A 9 44.65 13.86 3.97
N LEU A 10 44.68 12.80 3.16
CA LEU A 10 43.68 12.52 2.17
C LEU A 10 42.44 11.95 2.88
N SER A 11 41.49 12.79 3.20
CA SER A 11 40.19 12.35 3.71
C SER A 11 39.38 11.74 2.57
N TYR A 12 39.33 10.40 2.55
CA TYR A 12 38.37 9.66 1.74
C TYR A 12 36.97 9.95 2.27
N PHE A 13 36.26 10.87 1.64
CA PHE A 13 34.84 11.06 1.82
C PHE A 13 34.16 9.93 1.02
N CYS A 14 33.89 8.82 1.70
CA CYS A 14 33.01 7.77 1.19
C CYS A 14 31.59 8.35 1.17
N GLY A 15 31.23 8.99 0.08
CA GLY A 15 29.88 9.45 -0.18
C GLY A 15 28.98 8.23 -0.35
N ILE A 16 28.31 7.82 0.73
CA ILE A 16 27.17 6.90 0.63
C ILE A 16 26.09 7.70 -0.11
N ALA A 17 26.00 7.50 -1.42
CA ALA A 17 24.84 7.95 -2.18
C ALA A 17 23.63 7.23 -1.57
N ALA A 18 22.82 7.92 -0.80
CA ALA A 18 21.52 7.43 -0.40
C ALA A 18 20.72 7.22 -1.69
N GLN A 19 20.63 5.97 -2.14
CA GLN A 19 19.72 5.64 -3.24
C GLN A 19 18.32 5.95 -2.76
N ALA A 20 17.65 6.85 -3.44
CA ALA A 20 16.25 7.12 -3.19
C ALA A 20 15.48 5.80 -3.41
N GLN A 21 14.89 5.28 -2.34
CA GLN A 21 14.10 4.05 -2.43
C GLN A 21 12.90 4.32 -3.34
N THR A 22 12.70 3.45 -4.33
CA THR A 22 11.59 3.58 -5.29
C THR A 22 10.28 3.18 -4.63
N GLU A 23 9.26 4.03 -4.76
CA GLU A 23 7.90 3.71 -4.34
C GLU A 23 7.32 2.62 -5.24
N LEU A 24 6.77 1.57 -4.64
CA LEU A 24 6.22 0.41 -5.34
C LEU A 24 4.69 0.48 -5.49
N LEU A 25 4.01 1.31 -4.69
CA LEU A 25 2.56 1.41 -4.68
C LEU A 25 2.03 2.37 -5.75
N LYS A 26 0.89 2.06 -6.28
CA LYS A 26 0.09 2.95 -7.11
C LYS A 26 -0.80 3.83 -6.22
N ASN A 27 -0.81 5.15 -6.49
CA ASN A 27 -1.63 6.12 -5.75
C ASN A 27 -1.46 6.02 -4.22
N PRO A 28 -0.25 6.21 -3.69
CA PRO A 28 0.06 6.02 -2.28
C PRO A 28 -0.53 7.11 -1.36
N SER A 29 -0.90 8.26 -1.91
CA SER A 29 -1.54 9.38 -1.20
C SER A 29 -3.04 9.48 -1.42
N PHE A 30 -3.64 8.59 -2.22
CA PHE A 30 -5.06 8.58 -2.59
C PHE A 30 -5.55 9.81 -3.38
N GLU A 31 -4.64 10.70 -3.79
CA GLU A 31 -4.95 11.95 -4.49
C GLU A 31 -5.30 11.74 -5.97
N GLU A 32 -4.93 10.60 -6.58
CA GLU A 32 -5.23 10.32 -7.96
C GLU A 32 -6.74 10.13 -8.17
N GLU A 33 -7.27 10.75 -9.21
CA GLU A 33 -8.65 10.56 -9.63
C GLU A 33 -8.77 9.39 -10.60
N ALA A 34 -9.86 8.63 -10.45
CA ALA A 34 -10.21 7.63 -11.41
C ALA A 34 -10.60 8.32 -12.74
N LYS A 35 -9.88 8.00 -13.81
CA LYS A 35 -10.20 8.53 -15.15
C LYS A 35 -11.36 7.73 -15.73
N PRO A 36 -12.34 8.37 -16.38
CA PRO A 36 -13.36 7.67 -17.13
C PRO A 36 -12.72 6.72 -18.13
N ILE A 37 -13.15 5.48 -18.12
CA ILE A 37 -12.71 4.52 -19.11
C ILE A 37 -13.33 4.94 -20.45
N ARG A 38 -12.52 5.41 -21.39
CA ARG A 38 -12.99 5.71 -22.75
C ARG A 38 -13.39 4.39 -23.41
N ASN A 39 -14.59 4.38 -23.97
CA ASN A 39 -15.08 3.25 -24.77
C ASN A 39 -14.03 2.82 -25.79
N ARG A 40 -13.53 1.62 -25.69
CA ARG A 40 -12.96 0.91 -26.83
C ARG A 40 -14.04 -0.04 -27.31
N ARG A 41 -14.51 0.17 -28.55
CA ARG A 41 -15.24 -0.87 -29.27
C ARG A 41 -14.28 -1.99 -29.60
N PHE A 42 -14.70 -3.18 -29.37
CA PHE A 42 -14.02 -4.38 -29.80
C PHE A 42 -14.48 -4.77 -31.20
N GLY A 43 -13.53 -5.21 -32.00
CA GLY A 43 -13.79 -5.80 -33.27
C GLY A 43 -14.47 -7.16 -33.13
N PRO A 44 -14.98 -7.73 -34.24
CA PRO A 44 -15.75 -9.00 -34.28
C PRO A 44 -14.98 -10.22 -33.75
N ASN A 45 -13.72 -10.10 -33.41
CA ASN A 45 -12.86 -11.17 -32.89
C ASN A 45 -12.66 -11.16 -31.37
N GLY A 46 -13.48 -10.41 -30.61
CA GLY A 46 -13.45 -10.47 -29.14
C GLY A 46 -12.28 -9.75 -28.47
N GLU A 47 -11.56 -8.91 -29.16
CA GLU A 47 -10.53 -8.08 -28.58
C GLU A 47 -11.17 -6.92 -27.83
N GLY A 48 -11.39 -7.18 -26.63
CA GLY A 48 -11.62 -6.43 -25.45
C GLY A 48 -12.56 -5.22 -25.47
N GLU A 49 -13.82 -5.23 -25.08
CA GLU A 49 -14.72 -4.10 -24.91
C GLU A 49 -14.59 -3.41 -23.55
N LEU A 50 -14.39 -2.07 -23.58
CA LEU A 50 -14.60 -1.23 -22.43
C LEU A 50 -15.85 -0.38 -22.68
N PHE A 51 -16.90 -0.62 -21.91
CA PHE A 51 -18.12 0.17 -22.00
C PHE A 51 -17.91 1.58 -21.49
N GLY A 52 -18.41 2.57 -22.22
CA GLY A 52 -18.61 3.92 -21.74
C GLY A 52 -19.69 3.92 -20.69
N GLY A 53 -19.27 3.76 -19.47
CA GLY A 53 -20.12 3.83 -18.30
C GLY A 53 -19.54 4.80 -17.30
N ARG A 54 -20.40 5.42 -16.53
CA ARG A 54 -20.07 6.10 -15.29
C ARG A 54 -19.17 5.13 -14.48
N LEU A 55 -17.98 5.56 -14.08
CA LEU A 55 -17.16 4.75 -13.18
C LEU A 55 -18.00 4.38 -11.97
N PRO A 56 -18.01 3.11 -11.53
CA PRO A 56 -18.68 2.75 -10.29
C PRO A 56 -18.19 3.66 -9.16
N GLU A 57 -19.07 4.07 -8.28
CA GLU A 57 -18.68 4.82 -7.10
C GLU A 57 -17.66 4.02 -6.28
N GLY A 58 -16.65 4.69 -5.77
CA GLY A 58 -15.64 4.07 -4.91
C GLY A 58 -14.43 3.47 -5.61
N ILE A 59 -14.23 3.71 -6.91
CA ILE A 59 -12.96 3.33 -7.56
C ILE A 59 -11.86 4.28 -7.09
N ILE A 60 -10.86 3.70 -6.44
CA ILE A 60 -9.63 4.38 -6.05
C ILE A 60 -8.50 3.78 -6.88
N PRO A 61 -7.83 4.55 -7.77
CA PRO A 61 -6.76 4.03 -8.62
C PRO A 61 -5.72 3.24 -7.83
N GLY A 62 -5.42 2.02 -8.27
CA GLY A 62 -4.43 1.16 -7.63
C GLY A 62 -4.95 0.35 -6.43
N TRP A 63 -6.11 0.70 -5.86
CA TRP A 63 -6.67 0.04 -4.68
C TRP A 63 -7.92 -0.76 -5.01
N ILE A 64 -7.99 -1.97 -4.47
CA ILE A 64 -9.10 -2.90 -4.69
C ILE A 64 -9.50 -3.62 -3.41
N ILE A 65 -10.73 -4.08 -3.36
CA ILE A 65 -11.14 -5.14 -2.45
C ILE A 65 -11.00 -6.46 -3.23
N PRO A 66 -10.20 -7.42 -2.78
CA PRO A 66 -10.04 -8.70 -3.46
C PRO A 66 -11.36 -9.46 -3.60
N LYS A 67 -11.52 -10.15 -4.72
CA LYS A 67 -12.71 -10.97 -5.00
C LYS A 67 -12.95 -11.98 -3.88
N GLY A 68 -14.19 -12.07 -3.41
CA GLY A 68 -14.60 -12.95 -2.32
C GLY A 68 -14.61 -12.29 -0.94
N THR A 69 -14.06 -11.07 -0.80
CA THR A 69 -14.07 -10.31 0.46
C THR A 69 -14.92 -9.03 0.40
N GLU A 70 -15.65 -8.82 -0.70
CA GLU A 70 -16.39 -7.57 -0.98
C GLU A 70 -17.57 -7.35 -0.04
N LYS A 71 -18.11 -8.42 0.55
CA LYS A 71 -19.24 -8.33 1.49
C LYS A 71 -18.85 -7.80 2.85
N SER A 72 -17.58 -7.96 3.23
CA SER A 72 -17.08 -7.62 4.56
C SER A 72 -16.68 -6.16 4.72
N SER A 73 -16.48 -5.44 3.63
CA SER A 73 -16.03 -4.05 3.71
C SER A 73 -16.26 -3.25 2.43
N LYS A 74 -16.12 -1.93 2.55
CA LYS A 74 -16.15 -0.97 1.44
C LYS A 74 -15.02 0.03 1.58
N ILE A 75 -14.47 0.48 0.46
CA ILE A 75 -13.50 1.58 0.41
C ILE A 75 -14.12 2.78 -0.30
N ALA A 76 -13.77 3.95 0.17
CA ALA A 76 -14.15 5.23 -0.41
C ALA A 76 -13.04 6.26 -0.16
N VAL A 77 -13.07 7.35 -0.91
CA VAL A 77 -12.26 8.52 -0.60
C VAL A 77 -12.97 9.36 0.46
N SER A 78 -12.23 9.80 1.48
CA SER A 78 -12.68 10.78 2.47
C SER A 78 -11.96 12.10 2.23
N THR A 79 -12.70 13.20 2.35
CA THR A 79 -12.18 14.58 2.31
C THR A 79 -12.29 15.27 3.67
N GLU A 80 -12.69 14.51 4.70
CA GLU A 80 -12.87 15.02 6.06
C GLU A 80 -11.84 14.45 7.02
N ASP A 81 -11.48 15.23 8.04
CA ASP A 81 -10.52 14.83 9.09
C ASP A 81 -9.21 14.30 8.52
N LEU A 82 -8.67 14.99 7.52
CA LEU A 82 -7.44 14.61 6.82
C LEU A 82 -6.22 14.65 7.74
N LEU A 83 -5.12 14.05 7.29
CA LEU A 83 -3.88 13.96 8.04
C LEU A 83 -3.34 15.35 8.40
N ASP A 84 -3.32 16.25 7.41
CA ASP A 84 -2.92 17.64 7.56
C ASP A 84 -3.54 18.50 6.43
N THR A 85 -3.16 19.78 6.36
CA THR A 85 -3.72 20.74 5.39
C THR A 85 -3.17 20.59 3.97
N THR A 86 -2.16 19.76 3.76
CA THR A 86 -1.56 19.52 2.44
C THR A 86 -2.25 18.37 1.70
N GLN A 87 -2.94 17.49 2.42
CA GLN A 87 -3.71 16.39 1.86
C GLN A 87 -5.12 16.85 1.51
N GLN A 88 -5.65 16.33 0.41
CA GLN A 88 -7.03 16.59 -0.02
C GLN A 88 -7.93 15.37 0.14
N LYS A 89 -7.32 14.18 0.19
CA LYS A 89 -8.02 12.90 0.22
C LYS A 89 -7.31 11.92 1.14
N ALA A 90 -8.09 11.02 1.72
CA ALA A 90 -7.61 9.85 2.45
C ALA A 90 -8.46 8.64 2.09
N LEU A 91 -7.92 7.44 2.19
CA LEU A 91 -8.73 6.23 2.08
C LEU A 91 -9.60 6.07 3.34
N CYS A 92 -10.90 5.94 3.15
CA CYS A 92 -11.86 5.49 4.15
C CYS A 92 -12.21 4.03 3.90
N TRP A 93 -11.86 3.15 4.84
CA TRP A 93 -12.17 1.73 4.80
C TRP A 93 -13.20 1.37 5.85
N ASN A 94 -14.45 1.20 5.43
CA ASN A 94 -15.55 0.79 6.29
C ASN A 94 -15.66 -0.74 6.31
N ILE A 95 -15.44 -1.34 7.47
CA ILE A 95 -15.44 -2.78 7.71
C ILE A 95 -16.71 -3.13 8.48
N THR A 96 -17.61 -3.87 7.85
CA THR A 96 -18.87 -4.32 8.44
C THR A 96 -18.70 -5.61 9.23
N GLU A 97 -17.89 -6.53 8.69
CA GLU A 97 -17.65 -7.84 9.28
C GLU A 97 -16.15 -8.18 9.15
N ALA A 98 -15.53 -8.59 10.23
CA ALA A 98 -14.18 -9.12 10.23
C ALA A 98 -13.87 -9.87 11.51
N SER A 99 -13.01 -10.88 11.42
CA SER A 99 -12.46 -11.64 12.54
C SER A 99 -11.02 -12.05 12.22
N GLU A 100 -10.35 -12.70 13.14
CA GLU A 100 -9.03 -13.27 12.88
C GLU A 100 -9.06 -14.39 11.83
N ALA A 101 -10.12 -15.21 11.84
CA ALA A 101 -10.30 -16.30 10.86
C ALA A 101 -10.78 -15.79 9.48
N ALA A 102 -11.46 -14.65 9.43
CA ALA A 102 -11.99 -14.05 8.21
C ALA A 102 -11.76 -12.53 8.23
N PRO A 103 -10.53 -12.08 8.00
CA PRO A 103 -10.22 -10.65 8.03
C PRO A 103 -10.78 -9.93 6.80
N ALA A 104 -11.21 -8.69 7.01
CA ALA A 104 -11.47 -7.78 5.90
C ALA A 104 -10.15 -7.45 5.20
N THR A 105 -10.19 -7.29 3.88
CA THR A 105 -8.98 -7.19 3.06
C THR A 105 -9.10 -6.10 2.02
N ILE A 106 -8.04 -5.30 1.87
CA ILE A 106 -7.83 -4.41 0.73
C ILE A 106 -6.45 -4.68 0.14
N ALA A 107 -6.26 -4.36 -1.13
CA ALA A 107 -4.99 -4.59 -1.79
C ALA A 107 -4.59 -3.43 -2.71
N ASN A 108 -3.28 -3.21 -2.84
CA ASN A 108 -2.69 -2.34 -3.84
C ASN A 108 -1.97 -3.19 -4.89
N VAL A 109 -2.28 -2.94 -6.14
CA VAL A 109 -1.77 -3.75 -7.27
C VAL A 109 -0.37 -3.35 -7.73
N GLY A 110 0.24 -2.32 -7.10
CA GLY A 110 1.51 -1.74 -7.51
C GLY A 110 1.39 -0.90 -8.79
N ILE A 111 2.47 -0.24 -9.17
CA ILE A 111 2.53 0.57 -10.40
C ILE A 111 2.47 -0.35 -11.63
N HIS A 112 3.26 -1.42 -11.64
CA HIS A 112 3.31 -2.45 -12.68
C HIS A 112 3.24 -3.87 -12.10
N GLY A 113 2.69 -4.03 -10.89
CA GLY A 113 2.86 -5.19 -10.04
C GLY A 113 4.05 -4.98 -9.09
N ILE A 114 4.12 -5.78 -8.05
CA ILE A 114 5.21 -5.71 -7.07
C ILE A 114 6.09 -6.93 -7.28
N GLU A 115 7.32 -6.71 -7.75
CA GLU A 115 8.30 -7.78 -7.81
C GLU A 115 8.74 -8.15 -6.39
N THR A 116 8.66 -9.43 -6.08
CA THR A 116 9.11 -9.99 -4.81
C THR A 116 10.33 -10.84 -5.05
N VAL A 117 11.37 -10.64 -4.25
CA VAL A 117 12.63 -11.40 -4.31
C VAL A 117 12.84 -12.06 -2.96
N LYS A 118 13.01 -13.38 -2.95
CA LYS A 118 13.25 -14.14 -1.73
C LYS A 118 14.44 -13.59 -0.95
N GLY A 119 14.26 -13.40 0.35
CA GLY A 119 15.27 -12.85 1.25
C GLY A 119 15.39 -11.32 1.24
N ARG A 120 14.73 -10.61 0.31
CA ARG A 120 14.68 -9.15 0.31
C ARG A 120 13.74 -8.65 1.39
N GLU A 121 14.18 -7.63 2.10
CA GLU A 121 13.37 -6.92 3.08
C GLU A 121 12.56 -5.80 2.40
N TYR A 122 11.34 -5.61 2.87
CA TYR A 122 10.43 -4.56 2.45
C TYR A 122 9.98 -3.76 3.66
N THR A 123 9.89 -2.46 3.49
CA THR A 123 9.36 -1.56 4.52
C THR A 123 8.07 -0.92 4.04
N PHE A 124 6.98 -1.16 4.78
CA PHE A 124 5.69 -0.51 4.56
C PHE A 124 5.46 0.53 5.65
N THR A 125 5.26 1.78 5.26
CA THR A 125 4.89 2.87 6.15
C THR A 125 3.51 3.41 5.78
N PHE A 126 2.74 3.83 6.77
CA PHE A 126 1.42 4.39 6.53
C PHE A 126 1.00 5.26 7.71
N TRP A 127 0.23 6.29 7.43
CA TRP A 127 -0.54 6.99 8.43
C TRP A 127 -1.92 6.36 8.54
N ALA A 128 -2.38 6.19 9.78
CA ALA A 128 -3.70 5.62 10.02
C ALA A 128 -4.36 6.22 11.25
N ARG A 129 -5.69 6.31 11.19
CA ARG A 129 -6.58 6.53 12.33
C ARG A 129 -7.77 5.59 12.25
N ALA A 130 -8.44 5.35 13.37
CA ALA A 130 -9.61 4.51 13.46
C ALA A 130 -10.75 5.21 14.16
N ASP A 131 -11.98 4.83 13.84
CA ASP A 131 -13.14 5.21 14.63
C ASP A 131 -13.14 4.54 16.02
N LYS A 132 -14.10 4.88 16.87
CA LYS A 132 -14.18 4.31 18.23
C LYS A 132 -14.57 2.82 18.25
N ARG A 133 -15.13 2.29 17.16
CA ARG A 133 -15.56 0.89 17.04
C ARG A 133 -14.38 -0.03 16.77
N TYR A 134 -13.48 0.37 15.89
CA TYR A 134 -12.31 -0.44 15.54
C TYR A 134 -11.34 -0.57 16.71
N LYS A 135 -11.05 -1.80 17.12
CA LYS A 135 -10.11 -2.13 18.21
C LYS A 135 -9.02 -3.11 17.79
N GLY A 136 -9.02 -3.45 16.50
CA GLY A 136 -8.20 -4.49 15.92
C GLY A 136 -6.77 -4.06 15.63
N LYS A 137 -6.07 -5.00 15.02
CA LYS A 137 -4.74 -4.83 14.44
C LYS A 137 -4.85 -4.82 12.92
N ILE A 138 -3.83 -4.27 12.28
CA ILE A 138 -3.64 -4.38 10.84
C ILE A 138 -2.46 -5.31 10.60
N SER A 139 -2.63 -6.29 9.71
CA SER A 139 -1.52 -7.04 9.12
C SER A 139 -1.32 -6.60 7.67
N VAL A 140 -0.09 -6.71 7.21
CA VAL A 140 0.34 -6.26 5.88
C VAL A 140 1.29 -7.29 5.30
N GLY A 141 1.20 -7.53 4.00
CA GLY A 141 2.14 -8.42 3.35
C GLY A 141 2.06 -8.39 1.84
N LEU A 142 2.87 -9.23 1.22
CA LEU A 142 2.90 -9.46 -0.22
C LEU A 142 2.23 -10.78 -0.56
N GLN A 143 1.29 -10.75 -1.48
CA GLN A 143 0.50 -11.90 -1.86
C GLN A 143 0.46 -12.04 -3.38
N SER A 144 0.38 -13.29 -3.86
CA SER A 144 0.10 -13.62 -5.26
C SER A 144 -1.18 -12.92 -5.73
N LYS A 145 -1.19 -12.51 -6.98
CA LYS A 145 -2.42 -12.07 -7.66
C LYS A 145 -3.27 -13.23 -8.16
N SER A 146 -2.72 -14.43 -8.19
CA SER A 146 -3.44 -15.63 -8.59
C SER A 146 -4.50 -16.03 -7.55
N THR A 147 -5.40 -16.90 -7.97
CA THR A 147 -6.53 -17.35 -7.13
C THR A 147 -6.09 -18.26 -5.98
N ASP A 148 -4.85 -18.75 -5.99
CA ASP A 148 -4.27 -19.56 -4.92
C ASP A 148 -3.99 -18.74 -3.65
N GLY A 149 -3.87 -17.41 -3.79
CA GLY A 149 -3.68 -16.50 -2.66
C GLY A 149 -2.37 -16.71 -1.90
N THR A 150 -1.35 -17.31 -2.55
CA THR A 150 -0.05 -17.57 -1.91
C THR A 150 0.55 -16.31 -1.31
N TRP A 151 0.91 -16.35 -0.05
CA TRP A 151 1.63 -15.30 0.65
C TRP A 151 3.14 -15.44 0.43
N TYR A 152 3.80 -14.34 0.12
CA TYR A 152 5.26 -14.24 0.02
C TYR A 152 5.88 -13.55 1.22
N ALA A 153 5.10 -12.77 1.94
CA ALA A 153 5.50 -12.13 3.19
C ALA A 153 4.28 -11.63 3.94
N GLU A 154 4.30 -11.66 5.26
CA GLU A 154 3.27 -11.07 6.11
C GLU A 154 3.87 -10.60 7.43
N ALA A 155 3.43 -9.46 7.91
CA ALA A 155 3.72 -8.96 9.24
C ALA A 155 2.56 -8.14 9.82
N THR A 156 2.44 -8.12 11.14
CA THR A 156 1.41 -7.34 11.84
C THR A 156 2.00 -6.06 12.38
N ALA A 157 1.31 -4.94 12.16
CA ALA A 157 1.68 -3.65 12.71
C ALA A 157 1.69 -3.67 14.24
N LYS A 158 2.73 -3.12 14.83
CA LYS A 158 2.87 -3.06 16.29
C LYS A 158 1.80 -2.19 16.92
N GLY A 159 0.98 -2.81 17.77
CA GLY A 159 -0.07 -2.14 18.55
C GLY A 159 -1.35 -1.91 17.77
N LYS A 160 -2.33 -1.32 18.46
CA LYS A 160 -3.67 -1.00 17.90
C LYS A 160 -3.65 0.32 17.17
N ILE A 161 -4.45 0.43 16.12
CA ILE A 161 -4.64 1.70 15.43
C ILE A 161 -5.33 2.69 16.37
N LYS A 162 -4.81 3.91 16.43
CA LYS A 162 -5.29 4.96 17.34
C LYS A 162 -6.44 5.75 16.71
N LYS A 163 -7.20 6.48 17.55
CA LYS A 163 -8.28 7.38 17.09
C LYS A 163 -7.76 8.63 16.37
N ARG A 164 -6.53 9.06 16.68
CA ARG A 164 -5.85 10.17 16.02
C ARG A 164 -4.87 9.63 15.00
N TRP A 165 -4.61 10.37 13.97
CA TRP A 165 -3.59 10.06 12.99
C TRP A 165 -2.25 9.74 13.65
N LYS A 166 -1.68 8.61 13.27
CA LYS A 166 -0.38 8.16 13.72
C LYS A 166 0.31 7.41 12.59
N LYS A 167 1.63 7.62 12.46
CA LYS A 167 2.47 6.87 11.53
C LYS A 167 2.78 5.49 12.11
N TYR A 168 2.69 4.48 11.25
CA TYR A 168 3.06 3.10 11.52
C TYR A 168 4.10 2.65 10.50
N THR A 169 4.95 1.73 10.93
CA THR A 169 5.96 1.09 10.06
C THR A 169 5.91 -0.40 10.31
N VAL A 170 5.91 -1.17 9.23
CA VAL A 170 5.97 -2.62 9.24
C VAL A 170 7.07 -3.05 8.28
N THR A 171 8.01 -3.84 8.78
CA THR A 171 9.08 -4.42 7.97
C THR A 171 8.87 -5.93 7.90
N PHE A 172 9.05 -6.50 6.73
CA PHE A 172 8.92 -7.93 6.48
C PHE A 172 9.88 -8.40 5.39
N THR A 173 10.31 -9.65 5.48
CA THR A 173 11.20 -10.27 4.51
C THR A 173 10.41 -11.21 3.61
N ALA A 174 10.65 -11.16 2.30
CA ALA A 174 9.98 -12.07 1.37
C ALA A 174 10.54 -13.49 1.49
N GLU A 175 9.65 -14.47 1.53
CA GLU A 175 9.96 -15.91 1.63
C GLU A 175 10.01 -16.60 0.27
N GLY A 176 9.57 -15.90 -0.79
CA GLY A 176 9.53 -16.43 -2.16
C GLY A 176 9.66 -15.35 -3.21
N ASP A 177 9.96 -15.79 -4.44
CA ASP A 177 10.04 -14.94 -5.63
C ASP A 177 8.68 -14.83 -6.31
N ALA A 178 8.33 -13.62 -6.73
CA ALA A 178 7.16 -13.39 -7.58
C ALA A 178 7.37 -12.16 -8.48
N PRO A 179 7.12 -12.26 -9.77
CA PRO A 179 7.26 -11.13 -10.69
C PRO A 179 6.11 -10.11 -10.56
N ASN A 180 5.02 -10.48 -9.91
CA ASN A 180 3.80 -9.70 -9.95
C ASN A 180 2.91 -9.95 -8.72
N ALA A 181 3.43 -9.68 -7.53
CA ALA A 181 2.65 -9.69 -6.30
C ALA A 181 1.81 -8.40 -6.15
N ARG A 182 0.97 -8.38 -5.13
CA ARG A 182 0.23 -7.21 -4.65
C ARG A 182 0.51 -6.99 -3.18
N LEU A 183 0.50 -5.75 -2.73
CA LEU A 183 0.42 -5.45 -1.30
C LEU A 183 -1.00 -5.78 -0.83
N VAL A 184 -1.11 -6.47 0.29
CA VAL A 184 -2.39 -6.78 0.94
C VAL A 184 -2.36 -6.21 2.35
N ILE A 185 -3.45 -5.56 2.73
CA ILE A 185 -3.68 -5.06 4.09
C ILE A 185 -4.92 -5.77 4.61
N THR A 186 -4.80 -6.38 5.77
CA THR A 186 -5.90 -7.07 6.45
C THR A 186 -6.25 -6.42 7.77
N ALA A 187 -7.53 -6.47 8.13
CA ALA A 187 -8.07 -5.96 9.39
C ALA A 187 -9.00 -7.00 10.01
N ASN A 188 -8.82 -7.29 11.28
CA ASN A 188 -9.46 -8.41 11.96
C ASN A 188 -10.69 -8.05 12.82
N GLN A 189 -11.18 -6.80 12.72
CA GLN A 189 -12.36 -6.36 13.45
C GLN A 189 -13.18 -5.35 12.66
N PRO A 190 -14.50 -5.26 12.90
CA PRO A 190 -15.34 -4.25 12.29
C PRO A 190 -15.07 -2.84 12.84
N GLY A 191 -15.35 -1.84 12.02
CA GLY A 191 -15.16 -0.42 12.30
C GLY A 191 -14.70 0.34 11.08
N THR A 192 -14.32 1.60 11.24
CA THR A 192 -13.82 2.43 10.15
C THR A 192 -12.35 2.76 10.37
N LEU A 193 -11.54 2.46 9.38
CA LEU A 193 -10.15 2.84 9.28
C LEU A 193 -9.97 3.93 8.23
N TYR A 194 -9.08 4.84 8.50
CA TYR A 194 -8.61 5.84 7.52
C TYR A 194 -7.11 5.63 7.33
N LEU A 195 -6.68 5.61 6.08
CA LEU A 195 -5.28 5.45 5.70
C LEU A 195 -4.86 6.61 4.81
N ASP A 196 -3.62 7.06 4.97
CA ASP A 196 -3.03 8.10 4.13
C ASP A 196 -1.52 7.98 4.08
N CYS A 197 -0.90 8.60 3.08
CA CYS A 197 0.55 8.68 2.89
C CYS A 197 1.20 7.30 3.11
N VAL A 198 0.68 6.30 2.42
CA VAL A 198 1.23 4.94 2.46
C VAL A 198 2.45 4.85 1.55
N SER A 199 3.40 3.98 1.88
CA SER A 199 4.59 3.76 1.06
C SER A 199 5.10 2.34 1.26
N LEU A 200 5.47 1.69 0.18
CA LEU A 200 6.17 0.41 0.20
C LEU A 200 7.47 0.54 -0.57
N THR A 201 8.56 0.26 0.10
CA THR A 201 9.90 0.27 -0.51
C THR A 201 10.60 -1.05 -0.29
N ALA A 202 11.47 -1.43 -1.23
CA ALA A 202 12.40 -2.55 -1.08
C ALA A 202 13.73 -2.01 -0.51
N ASN A 203 14.28 -2.72 0.46
CA ASN A 203 15.56 -2.39 1.10
C ASN A 203 16.73 -3.10 0.42
#